data_02e699e539b432b65a6a64b0e1d56757
#
_entry.id   02e699e539b432b65a6a64b0e1d56757
#
_cell.length_a   1.000
_cell.length_b   1.000
_cell.length_c   1.000
_cell.angle_alpha   90.00
_cell.angle_beta   90.00
_cell.angle_gamma   90.00
#
_symmetry.space_group_name_H-M   'P 1'
#
loop_
_entity.id
_entity.type
_entity.pdbx_description
1 polymer ?
#
loop_
_entity_poly.entity_id
_entity_poly.type
_entity_poly.pdbx_seq_one_letter_code
_entity_poly.pdbx_strand_id
1 'polypeptide(L)'
;MAATYTMQEMKDLHNENETILYPRMIIKGQCSTEELIEDIAHHTTYNTGELRGMIMALRDAMAREMSRGYSVKLDEIGTFTPSLGITEGKEAEQPEGGNRRNARSIKIRNINFRADKELIRKTEGHCTLERESGTSKLKTSHHSSEKRLKIAQDFLTTHPYMTVAEYMGLTGLSHAAAARELQKWGTTPETGILPKGQRTHRVYVAATAKEKD
;
A
#
# COMPACT_ATOMS: atom_id res chain seq x y z
N MET A 1 14.12 -23.07 -9.73
CA MET A 1 13.50 -22.02 -10.60
C MET A 1 14.07 -20.68 -10.19
N ALA A 2 14.48 -19.86 -11.15
CA ALA A 2 14.96 -18.51 -10.85
C ALA A 2 13.82 -17.57 -10.46
N ALA A 3 14.09 -16.65 -9.56
CA ALA A 3 13.22 -15.52 -9.26
C ALA A 3 13.48 -14.41 -10.29
N THR A 4 12.41 -13.78 -10.75
CA THR A 4 12.47 -12.77 -11.79
C THR A 4 12.43 -11.37 -11.19
N TYR A 5 13.24 -10.46 -11.69
CA TYR A 5 13.20 -9.04 -11.30
C TYR A 5 13.11 -8.12 -12.51
N THR A 6 12.53 -6.97 -12.32
CA THR A 6 12.50 -5.87 -13.29
C THR A 6 13.16 -4.62 -12.72
N MET A 7 13.68 -3.76 -13.58
CA MET A 7 14.15 -2.44 -13.15
C MET A 7 12.98 -1.48 -13.15
N GLN A 8 12.76 -0.79 -12.04
CA GLN A 8 11.70 0.21 -11.88
C GLN A 8 12.32 1.59 -11.74
N GLU A 9 11.78 2.55 -12.48
CA GLU A 9 12.12 3.96 -12.27
C GLU A 9 11.58 4.44 -10.92
N MET A 10 12.44 5.05 -10.14
CA MET A 10 12.12 5.67 -8.85
C MET A 10 12.74 7.06 -8.79
N LYS A 11 12.10 7.98 -8.07
CA LYS A 11 12.72 9.27 -7.75
C LYS A 11 13.89 9.03 -6.78
N ASP A 12 15.01 9.68 -7.02
CA ASP A 12 16.12 9.67 -6.08
C ASP A 12 15.69 10.39 -4.80
N LEU A 13 15.95 9.75 -3.65
CA LEU A 13 15.65 10.34 -2.34
C LEU A 13 16.62 11.46 -1.95
N HIS A 14 17.79 11.52 -2.59
CA HIS A 14 18.81 12.54 -2.34
C HIS A 14 18.75 13.70 -3.35
N ASN A 15 18.22 13.45 -4.56
CA ASN A 15 18.06 14.44 -5.63
C ASN A 15 16.63 14.34 -6.20
N GLU A 16 15.73 15.21 -5.76
CA GLU A 16 14.31 15.17 -6.14
C GLU A 16 14.05 15.29 -7.66
N ASN A 17 15.02 15.76 -8.42
CA ASN A 17 14.92 15.94 -9.88
C ASN A 17 15.51 14.78 -10.69
N GLU A 18 16.15 13.82 -10.05
CA GLU A 18 16.76 12.67 -10.71
C GLU A 18 15.91 11.41 -10.56
N THR A 19 15.89 10.62 -11.61
CA THR A 19 15.23 9.31 -11.64
C THR A 19 16.29 8.24 -11.72
N ILE A 20 16.27 7.31 -10.79
CA ILE A 20 17.16 6.15 -10.74
C ILE A 20 16.40 4.87 -11.11
N LEU A 21 17.12 3.88 -11.60
CA LEU A 21 16.58 2.53 -11.80
C LEU A 21 16.87 1.67 -10.59
N TYR A 22 15.82 1.15 -9.98
CA TYR A 22 15.90 0.29 -8.79
C TYR A 22 15.38 -1.11 -9.11
N PRO A 23 16.10 -2.19 -8.72
CA PRO A 23 15.64 -3.55 -8.96
C PRO A 23 14.43 -3.87 -8.08
N ARG A 24 13.40 -4.47 -8.67
CA ARG A 24 12.20 -4.93 -7.96
C ARG A 24 11.89 -6.36 -8.35
N MET A 25 11.78 -7.22 -7.35
CA MET A 25 11.38 -8.60 -7.54
C MET A 25 9.94 -8.68 -8.02
N ILE A 26 9.69 -9.52 -9.01
CA ILE A 26 8.34 -9.84 -9.48
C ILE A 26 7.81 -10.98 -8.64
N ILE A 27 6.80 -10.69 -7.83
CA ILE A 27 6.14 -11.67 -6.98
C ILE A 27 5.21 -12.51 -7.84
N LYS A 28 5.51 -13.81 -7.96
CA LYS A 28 4.75 -14.76 -8.80
C LYS A 28 3.44 -15.21 -8.15
N GLY A 29 3.37 -15.16 -6.82
CA GLY A 29 2.21 -15.59 -6.06
C GLY A 29 2.46 -15.53 -4.57
N GLN A 30 1.54 -16.06 -3.79
CA GLN A 30 1.64 -16.18 -2.35
C GLN A 30 1.62 -17.66 -1.99
N CYS A 31 2.65 -18.14 -1.31
CA CYS A 31 2.67 -19.46 -0.70
C CYS A 31 1.81 -19.42 0.56
N SER A 32 0.87 -20.33 0.66
CA SER A 32 -0.04 -20.45 1.80
C SER A 32 0.63 -21.15 2.99
N THR A 33 0.03 -21.00 4.17
CA THR A 33 0.47 -21.75 5.36
C THR A 33 0.37 -23.27 5.17
N GLU A 34 -0.66 -23.72 4.45
CA GLU A 34 -0.88 -25.13 4.16
C GLU A 34 0.24 -25.70 3.28
N GLU A 35 0.59 -25.01 2.21
CA GLU A 35 1.70 -25.41 1.34
C GLU A 35 3.03 -25.46 2.08
N LEU A 36 3.29 -24.50 3.00
CA LEU A 36 4.49 -24.54 3.84
C LEU A 36 4.48 -25.72 4.81
N ILE A 37 3.34 -26.03 5.42
CA ILE A 37 3.17 -27.16 6.35
C ILE A 37 3.40 -28.48 5.61
N GLU A 38 2.83 -28.63 4.42
CA GLU A 38 3.01 -29.85 3.61
C GLU A 38 4.47 -30.05 3.21
N ASP A 39 5.15 -28.98 2.80
CA ASP A 39 6.57 -29.03 2.45
C ASP A 39 7.45 -29.43 3.66
N ILE A 40 7.19 -28.82 4.84
CA ILE A 40 7.93 -29.16 6.06
C ILE A 40 7.66 -30.63 6.46
N ALA A 41 6.39 -31.06 6.43
CA ALA A 41 6.03 -32.43 6.80
C ALA A 41 6.67 -33.47 5.85
N HIS A 42 6.82 -33.12 4.56
CA HIS A 42 7.46 -34.00 3.58
C HIS A 42 8.96 -34.18 3.84
N HIS A 43 9.63 -33.18 4.42
CA HIS A 43 11.07 -33.19 4.68
C HIS A 43 11.45 -33.48 6.14
N THR A 44 10.48 -33.71 7.02
CA THR A 44 10.70 -33.95 8.45
C THR A 44 9.81 -35.08 8.95
N THR A 45 9.94 -35.43 10.23
CA THR A 45 9.11 -36.43 10.91
C THR A 45 7.83 -35.87 11.51
N TYR A 46 7.63 -34.55 11.45
CA TYR A 46 6.43 -33.90 11.97
C TYR A 46 5.23 -34.14 11.04
N ASN A 47 4.07 -34.40 11.63
CA ASN A 47 2.84 -34.45 10.83
C ASN A 47 2.21 -33.06 10.64
N THR A 48 1.37 -32.92 9.62
CA THR A 48 0.74 -31.65 9.27
C THR A 48 -0.13 -31.06 10.39
N GLY A 49 -0.78 -31.92 11.20
CA GLY A 49 -1.61 -31.49 12.33
C GLY A 49 -0.78 -30.89 13.47
N GLU A 50 0.37 -31.49 13.78
CA GLU A 50 1.31 -30.98 14.79
C GLU A 50 1.88 -29.61 14.36
N LEU A 51 2.32 -29.49 13.12
CA LEU A 51 2.85 -28.23 12.57
C LEU A 51 1.80 -27.12 12.60
N ARG A 52 0.57 -27.43 12.21
CA ARG A 52 -0.54 -26.47 12.30
C ARG A 52 -0.81 -26.05 13.75
N GLY A 53 -0.87 -27.00 14.67
CA GLY A 53 -1.04 -26.74 16.09
C GLY A 53 0.07 -25.86 16.66
N MET A 54 1.32 -26.11 16.26
CA MET A 54 2.48 -25.32 16.68
C MET A 54 2.40 -23.87 16.18
N ILE A 55 2.05 -23.65 14.91
CA ILE A 55 1.87 -22.30 14.34
C ILE A 55 0.76 -21.53 15.07
N MET A 56 -0.37 -22.21 15.37
CA MET A 56 -1.47 -21.58 16.13
C MET A 56 -1.05 -21.23 17.55
N ALA A 57 -0.36 -22.13 18.26
CA ALA A 57 0.13 -21.87 19.60
C ALA A 57 1.16 -20.73 19.64
N LEU A 58 2.06 -20.67 18.65
CA LEU A 58 3.02 -19.59 18.50
C LEU A 58 2.32 -18.25 18.28
N ARG A 59 1.35 -18.17 17.37
CA ARG A 59 0.53 -16.97 17.13
C ARG A 59 -0.11 -16.47 18.43
N ASP A 60 -0.72 -17.36 19.20
CA ASP A 60 -1.44 -17.00 20.42
C ASP A 60 -0.47 -16.56 21.53
N ALA A 61 0.69 -17.20 21.64
CA ALA A 61 1.74 -16.78 22.55
C ALA A 61 2.29 -15.39 22.18
N MET A 62 2.58 -15.16 20.90
CA MET A 62 3.05 -13.86 20.41
C MET A 62 2.02 -12.75 20.68
N ALA A 63 0.75 -12.99 20.38
CA ALA A 63 -0.32 -12.02 20.63
C ALA A 63 -0.43 -11.66 22.10
N ARG A 64 -0.31 -12.64 23.00
CA ARG A 64 -0.35 -12.45 24.46
C ARG A 64 0.82 -11.57 24.93
N GLU A 65 2.04 -11.86 24.50
CA GLU A 65 3.20 -11.06 24.92
C GLU A 65 3.16 -9.64 24.34
N MET A 66 2.79 -9.49 23.07
CA MET A 66 2.64 -8.17 22.46
C MET A 66 1.53 -7.33 23.09
N SER A 67 0.45 -7.95 23.57
CA SER A 67 -0.61 -7.25 24.29
C SER A 67 -0.16 -6.70 25.65
N ARG A 68 0.91 -7.27 26.22
CA ARG A 68 1.56 -6.79 27.46
C ARG A 68 2.60 -5.69 27.21
N GLY A 69 2.82 -5.31 25.95
CA GLY A 69 3.78 -4.28 25.58
C GLY A 69 5.18 -4.79 25.23
N TYR A 70 5.37 -6.11 25.10
CA TYR A 70 6.65 -6.67 24.70
C TYR A 70 6.75 -6.76 23.16
N SER A 71 7.96 -6.57 22.64
CA SER A 71 8.29 -7.04 21.29
C SER A 71 8.65 -8.53 21.39
N VAL A 72 8.31 -9.29 20.35
CA VAL A 72 8.63 -10.73 20.28
C VAL A 72 9.71 -10.94 19.24
N LYS A 73 10.82 -11.53 19.67
CA LYS A 73 11.91 -11.96 18.79
C LYS A 73 11.81 -13.47 18.57
N LEU A 74 11.75 -13.88 17.31
CA LEU A 74 11.98 -15.26 16.89
C LEU A 74 13.38 -15.32 16.28
N ASP A 75 14.29 -16.04 16.93
CA ASP A 75 15.67 -16.13 16.47
C ASP A 75 15.73 -16.69 15.05
N GLU A 76 16.63 -16.16 14.25
CA GLU A 76 16.81 -16.46 12.81
C GLU A 76 15.63 -16.08 11.90
N ILE A 77 14.49 -15.64 12.46
CA ILE A 77 13.33 -15.18 11.69
C ILE A 77 13.24 -13.66 11.71
N GLY A 78 13.09 -13.07 12.91
CA GLY A 78 12.97 -11.62 13.03
C GLY A 78 12.28 -11.17 14.30
N THR A 79 12.04 -9.87 14.38
CA THR A 79 11.42 -9.21 15.52
C THR A 79 10.08 -8.59 15.12
N PHE A 80 9.07 -8.86 15.93
CA PHE A 80 7.71 -8.33 15.80
C PHE A 80 7.47 -7.29 16.88
N THR A 81 7.07 -6.08 16.50
CA THR A 81 6.86 -4.97 17.42
C THR A 81 5.46 -4.40 17.20
N PRO A 82 4.59 -4.38 18.23
CA PRO A 82 3.27 -3.77 18.11
C PRO A 82 3.41 -2.26 17.95
N SER A 83 2.56 -1.67 17.11
CA SER A 83 2.45 -0.22 16.96
C SER A 83 1.04 0.25 17.26
N LEU A 84 0.94 1.40 17.93
CA LEU A 84 -0.31 2.00 18.32
C LEU A 84 -0.81 2.96 17.24
N GLY A 85 -2.11 3.16 17.22
CA GLY A 85 -2.77 4.15 16.39
C GLY A 85 -4.01 4.67 17.07
N ILE A 86 -4.48 5.82 16.60
CA ILE A 86 -5.69 6.45 17.08
C ILE A 86 -6.90 5.77 16.45
N THR A 87 -7.95 5.58 17.22
CA THR A 87 -9.23 5.02 16.76
C THR A 87 -9.87 5.95 15.72
N GLU A 88 -10.51 5.38 14.71
CA GLU A 88 -11.19 6.13 13.65
C GLU A 88 -12.14 7.20 14.21
N GLY A 89 -12.18 8.37 13.58
CA GLY A 89 -13.01 9.50 14.00
C GLY A 89 -12.47 10.30 15.19
N LYS A 90 -11.23 10.03 15.63
CA LYS A 90 -10.54 10.82 16.66
C LYS A 90 -9.34 11.54 16.07
N GLU A 91 -9.18 12.80 16.39
CA GLU A 91 -8.02 13.62 16.00
C GLU A 91 -6.79 13.28 16.83
N ALA A 92 -5.61 13.54 16.29
CA ALA A 92 -4.34 13.41 17.03
C ALA A 92 -4.27 14.44 18.17
N GLU A 93 -3.53 14.09 19.24
CA GLU A 93 -3.18 15.02 20.30
C GLU A 93 -2.14 16.02 19.77
N GLN A 94 -2.32 17.30 20.09
CA GLN A 94 -1.41 18.35 19.65
C GLN A 94 -0.32 18.62 20.70
N PRO A 95 0.92 18.89 20.30
CA PRO A 95 2.04 19.15 21.25
C PRO A 95 1.83 20.37 22.13
N GLU A 96 1.17 21.40 21.60
CA GLU A 96 1.01 22.71 22.25
C GLU A 96 -0.26 22.81 23.15
N GLY A 97 -0.90 21.69 23.42
CA GLY A 97 -2.10 21.65 24.27
C GLY A 97 -3.34 21.20 23.49
N GLY A 98 -4.38 20.89 24.24
CA GLY A 98 -5.64 20.37 23.71
C GLY A 98 -6.17 19.21 24.52
N ASN A 99 -7.19 18.52 24.02
CA ASN A 99 -7.78 17.38 24.69
C ASN A 99 -6.82 16.17 24.67
N ARG A 100 -6.30 15.80 25.83
CA ARG A 100 -5.50 14.57 26.00
C ARG A 100 -6.33 13.35 25.61
N ARG A 101 -5.73 12.45 24.84
CA ARG A 101 -6.36 11.19 24.46
C ARG A 101 -6.18 10.16 25.58
N ASN A 102 -7.25 9.49 25.91
CA ASN A 102 -7.23 8.40 26.87
C ASN A 102 -7.00 7.05 26.15
N ALA A 103 -6.75 6.00 26.93
CA ALA A 103 -6.50 4.65 26.42
C ALA A 103 -7.64 4.10 25.52
N ARG A 104 -8.88 4.57 25.70
CA ARG A 104 -10.02 4.16 24.86
C ARG A 104 -9.96 4.71 23.42
N SER A 105 -9.16 5.76 23.22
CA SER A 105 -8.94 6.36 21.91
C SER A 105 -7.72 5.80 21.19
N ILE A 106 -7.01 4.83 21.78
CA ILE A 106 -5.78 4.24 21.28
C ILE A 106 -5.97 2.74 21.12
N LYS A 107 -5.51 2.17 20.00
CA LYS A 107 -5.55 0.74 19.72
C LYS A 107 -4.26 0.27 19.08
N ILE A 108 -3.97 -1.03 19.18
CA ILE A 108 -2.93 -1.65 18.35
C ILE A 108 -3.41 -1.57 16.90
N ARG A 109 -2.65 -0.86 16.06
CA ARG A 109 -2.99 -0.64 14.66
C ARG A 109 -2.29 -1.60 13.73
N ASN A 110 -1.04 -1.94 14.08
CA ASN A 110 -0.21 -2.78 13.24
C ASN A 110 0.82 -3.53 14.08
N ILE A 111 1.42 -4.56 13.51
CA ILE A 111 2.61 -5.24 14.01
C ILE A 111 3.70 -5.06 12.96
N ASN A 112 4.75 -4.35 13.33
CA ASN A 112 5.90 -4.14 12.47
C ASN A 112 6.82 -5.36 12.55
N PHE A 113 7.22 -5.88 11.41
CA PHE A 113 8.17 -6.97 11.30
C PHE A 113 9.52 -6.46 10.80
N ARG A 114 10.58 -6.86 11.47
CA ARG A 114 11.97 -6.66 11.06
C ARG A 114 12.65 -8.00 10.92
N ALA A 115 12.99 -8.38 9.70
CA ALA A 115 13.67 -9.63 9.42
C ALA A 115 15.03 -9.72 10.12
N ASP A 116 15.38 -10.93 10.59
CA ASP A 116 16.72 -11.25 11.06
C ASP A 116 17.68 -11.35 9.87
N LYS A 117 18.94 -11.00 10.08
CA LYS A 117 19.98 -11.11 9.05
C LYS A 117 20.17 -12.53 8.54
N GLU A 118 19.95 -13.51 9.41
CA GLU A 118 20.09 -14.92 9.04
C GLU A 118 18.99 -15.36 8.06
N LEU A 119 17.74 -14.92 8.27
CA LEU A 119 16.68 -15.17 7.31
C LEU A 119 17.01 -14.57 5.94
N ILE A 120 17.52 -13.32 5.93
CA ILE A 120 17.90 -12.64 4.67
C ILE A 120 19.02 -13.43 3.99
N ARG A 121 20.05 -13.81 4.74
CA ARG A 121 21.20 -14.57 4.22
C ARG A 121 20.81 -15.93 3.63
N LYS A 122 19.95 -16.68 4.35
CA LYS A 122 19.44 -17.98 3.87
C LYS A 122 18.59 -17.80 2.61
N THR A 123 17.74 -16.77 2.55
CA THR A 123 16.91 -16.46 1.39
C THR A 123 17.79 -16.11 0.18
N GLU A 124 18.81 -15.28 0.37
CA GLU A 124 19.76 -14.91 -0.67
C GLU A 124 20.53 -16.14 -1.19
N GLY A 125 20.98 -17.02 -0.29
CA GLY A 125 21.71 -18.23 -0.65
C GLY A 125 20.90 -19.23 -1.50
N HIS A 126 19.59 -19.21 -1.41
CA HIS A 126 18.68 -20.02 -2.22
C HIS A 126 18.16 -19.30 -3.49
N CYS A 127 18.45 -18.00 -3.61
CA CYS A 127 17.88 -17.17 -4.66
C CYS A 127 18.80 -17.11 -5.88
N THR A 128 18.26 -17.51 -7.04
CA THR A 128 18.87 -17.22 -8.35
C THR A 128 18.00 -16.19 -9.04
N LEU A 129 18.58 -15.07 -9.46
CA LEU A 129 17.85 -13.95 -10.05
C LEU A 129 18.03 -13.92 -11.57
N GLU A 130 16.92 -13.75 -12.28
CA GLU A 130 16.89 -13.50 -13.71
C GLU A 130 16.22 -12.16 -13.99
N ARG A 131 16.85 -11.38 -14.87
CA ARG A 131 16.28 -10.09 -15.28
C ARG A 131 15.22 -10.29 -16.34
N GLU A 132 14.01 -9.79 -16.08
CA GLU A 132 12.98 -9.69 -17.11
C GLU A 132 13.33 -8.58 -18.11
N SER A 133 13.08 -8.85 -19.39
CA SER A 133 13.25 -7.85 -20.44
C SER A 133 12.21 -6.75 -20.26
N GLY A 134 12.67 -5.55 -19.94
CA GLY A 134 11.82 -4.38 -19.77
C GLY A 134 12.21 -3.53 -18.56
N THR A 135 11.71 -2.31 -18.55
CA THR A 135 11.84 -1.37 -17.43
C THR A 135 10.44 -0.87 -17.08
N SER A 136 10.05 -1.06 -15.84
CA SER A 136 8.79 -0.49 -15.35
C SER A 136 8.96 1.02 -15.15
N LYS A 137 8.33 1.78 -16.02
CA LYS A 137 8.37 3.25 -15.94
C LYS A 137 7.55 3.75 -14.75
N LEU A 138 8.05 4.78 -14.09
CA LEU A 138 7.24 5.56 -13.15
C LEU A 138 5.99 6.06 -13.89
N LYS A 139 4.82 5.69 -13.36
CA LYS A 139 3.55 6.30 -13.79
C LYS A 139 3.45 7.70 -13.15
N THR A 140 4.35 8.58 -13.53
CA THR A 140 4.29 10.01 -13.21
C THR A 140 3.63 10.71 -14.38
N SER A 141 2.59 11.46 -14.09
CA SER A 141 2.00 12.32 -15.10
C SER A 141 3.03 13.36 -15.53
N HIS A 142 3.26 13.50 -16.82
CA HIS A 142 4.11 14.55 -17.40
C HIS A 142 3.46 15.95 -17.32
N HIS A 143 2.27 16.03 -16.74
CA HIS A 143 1.49 17.26 -16.64
C HIS A 143 1.46 17.79 -15.20
N SER A 144 1.62 19.09 -15.02
CA SER A 144 1.35 19.77 -13.74
C SER A 144 -0.12 19.59 -13.30
N SER A 145 -0.41 19.76 -12.02
CA SER A 145 -1.78 19.62 -11.50
C SER A 145 -2.77 20.54 -12.22
N GLU A 146 -2.36 21.78 -12.52
CA GLU A 146 -3.15 22.75 -13.26
C GLU A 146 -3.44 22.29 -14.69
N LYS A 147 -2.43 21.76 -15.38
CA LYS A 147 -2.60 21.24 -16.73
C LYS A 147 -3.50 20.00 -16.75
N ARG A 148 -3.42 19.14 -15.73
CA ARG A 148 -4.31 17.99 -15.58
C ARG A 148 -5.76 18.41 -15.30
N LEU A 149 -5.95 19.48 -14.50
CA LEU A 149 -7.29 20.04 -14.28
C LEU A 149 -7.89 20.54 -15.59
N LYS A 150 -7.12 21.26 -16.40
CA LYS A 150 -7.56 21.73 -17.71
C LYS A 150 -7.93 20.58 -18.65
N ILE A 151 -7.10 19.53 -18.71
CA ILE A 151 -7.39 18.30 -19.48
C ILE A 151 -8.72 17.66 -19.04
N ALA A 152 -8.97 17.59 -17.72
CA ALA A 152 -10.22 17.05 -17.18
C ALA A 152 -11.42 17.92 -17.55
N GLN A 153 -11.30 19.24 -17.46
CA GLN A 153 -12.35 20.19 -17.84
C GLN A 153 -12.63 20.11 -19.35
N ASP A 154 -11.60 20.11 -20.19
CA ASP A 154 -11.73 20.00 -21.65
C ASP A 154 -12.41 18.67 -22.05
N PHE A 155 -12.08 17.57 -21.39
CA PHE A 155 -12.73 16.29 -21.60
C PHE A 155 -14.23 16.34 -21.26
N LEU A 156 -14.59 16.96 -20.15
CA LEU A 156 -15.97 17.11 -19.71
C LEU A 156 -16.80 18.09 -20.55
N THR A 157 -16.19 18.89 -21.43
CA THR A 157 -16.95 19.68 -22.42
C THR A 157 -17.53 18.83 -23.54
N THR A 158 -16.86 17.71 -23.84
CA THR A 158 -17.25 16.81 -24.95
C THR A 158 -17.89 15.53 -24.47
N HIS A 159 -17.73 15.17 -23.19
CA HIS A 159 -18.23 13.95 -22.58
C HIS A 159 -19.13 14.25 -21.38
N PRO A 160 -20.27 13.54 -21.23
CA PRO A 160 -21.23 13.81 -20.15
C PRO A 160 -20.71 13.49 -18.75
N TYR A 161 -19.73 12.64 -18.65
CA TYR A 161 -19.06 12.26 -17.41
C TYR A 161 -17.65 11.76 -17.68
N MET A 162 -16.85 11.66 -16.64
CA MET A 162 -15.50 11.11 -16.66
C MET A 162 -15.33 10.10 -15.51
N THR A 163 -14.81 8.93 -15.80
CA THR A 163 -14.42 7.93 -14.82
C THR A 163 -12.96 8.10 -14.39
N VAL A 164 -12.58 7.49 -13.25
CA VAL A 164 -11.18 7.46 -12.82
C VAL A 164 -10.28 6.79 -13.87
N ALA A 165 -10.78 5.76 -14.56
CA ALA A 165 -10.03 5.04 -15.58
C ALA A 165 -9.74 5.92 -16.82
N GLU A 166 -10.72 6.68 -17.29
CA GLU A 166 -10.53 7.64 -18.38
C GLU A 166 -9.54 8.72 -18.00
N TYR A 167 -9.67 9.29 -16.79
CA TYR A 167 -8.75 10.28 -16.30
C TYR A 167 -7.31 9.76 -16.18
N MET A 168 -7.13 8.50 -15.76
CA MET A 168 -5.83 7.83 -15.79
C MET A 168 -5.25 7.76 -17.21
N GLY A 169 -6.07 7.39 -18.19
CA GLY A 169 -5.65 7.33 -19.60
C GLY A 169 -5.18 8.68 -20.12
N LEU A 170 -5.87 9.74 -19.77
CA LEU A 170 -5.57 11.12 -20.22
C LEU A 170 -4.31 11.70 -19.54
N THR A 171 -4.07 11.35 -18.28
CA THR A 171 -3.04 12.01 -17.46
C THR A 171 -1.82 11.17 -17.16
N GLY A 172 -1.89 9.86 -17.38
CA GLY A 172 -0.83 8.91 -17.04
C GLY A 172 -0.66 8.65 -15.54
N LEU A 173 -1.57 9.15 -14.69
CA LEU A 173 -1.54 8.89 -13.25
C LEU A 173 -1.86 7.44 -12.91
N SER A 174 -1.37 6.97 -11.75
CA SER A 174 -1.85 5.71 -11.18
C SER A 174 -3.31 5.85 -10.70
N HIS A 175 -4.04 4.73 -10.59
CA HIS A 175 -5.44 4.74 -10.14
C HIS A 175 -5.61 5.46 -8.79
N ALA A 176 -4.74 5.18 -7.81
CA ALA A 176 -4.82 5.81 -6.49
C ALA A 176 -4.53 7.31 -6.52
N ALA A 177 -3.63 7.78 -7.39
CA ALA A 177 -3.33 9.20 -7.55
C ALA A 177 -4.46 9.92 -8.29
N ALA A 178 -4.97 9.33 -9.37
CA ALA A 178 -6.10 9.85 -10.15
C ALA A 178 -7.37 9.98 -9.29
N ALA A 179 -7.70 8.93 -8.52
CA ALA A 179 -8.86 8.94 -7.64
C ALA A 179 -8.76 10.02 -6.55
N ARG A 180 -7.59 10.17 -5.91
CA ARG A 180 -7.36 11.20 -4.89
C ARG A 180 -7.45 12.61 -5.48
N GLU A 181 -6.89 12.83 -6.66
CA GLU A 181 -6.92 14.14 -7.32
C GLU A 181 -8.34 14.53 -7.73
N LEU A 182 -9.07 13.63 -8.36
CA LEU A 182 -10.48 13.86 -8.73
C LEU A 182 -11.38 14.06 -7.49
N GLN A 183 -11.13 13.32 -6.41
CA GLN A 183 -11.85 13.51 -5.15
C GLN A 183 -11.57 14.89 -4.56
N LYS A 184 -10.32 15.35 -4.55
CA LYS A 184 -9.94 16.69 -4.11
C LYS A 184 -10.65 17.76 -4.93
N TRP A 185 -10.65 17.64 -6.26
CA TRP A 185 -11.34 18.59 -7.14
C TRP A 185 -12.86 18.57 -6.96
N GLY A 186 -13.45 17.40 -6.77
CA GLY A 186 -14.88 17.26 -6.51
C GLY A 186 -15.35 17.87 -5.20
N THR A 187 -14.44 18.19 -4.29
CA THR A 187 -14.72 18.93 -3.03
C THR A 187 -14.36 20.42 -3.12
N THR A 188 -13.76 20.87 -4.23
CA THR A 188 -13.33 22.25 -4.43
C THR A 188 -14.20 22.89 -5.52
N PRO A 189 -15.19 23.74 -5.17
CA PRO A 189 -16.17 24.29 -6.13
C PRO A 189 -15.55 25.05 -7.31
N GLU A 190 -14.39 25.66 -7.10
CA GLU A 190 -13.67 26.45 -8.10
C GLU A 190 -13.17 25.62 -9.29
N THR A 191 -13.03 24.31 -9.12
CA THR A 191 -12.54 23.41 -10.17
C THR A 191 -13.56 23.14 -11.27
N GLY A 192 -14.84 23.37 -11.00
CA GLY A 192 -15.93 23.09 -11.94
C GLY A 192 -16.16 21.60 -12.20
N ILE A 193 -15.66 20.71 -11.33
CA ILE A 193 -15.82 19.26 -11.42
C ILE A 193 -16.60 18.78 -10.20
N LEU A 194 -17.70 18.04 -10.41
CA LEU A 194 -18.54 17.52 -9.34
C LEU A 194 -18.59 15.99 -9.38
N PRO A 195 -18.51 15.33 -8.21
CA PRO A 195 -18.71 13.89 -8.13
C PRO A 195 -20.20 13.56 -8.24
N LYS A 196 -20.53 12.52 -9.02
CA LYS A 196 -21.89 11.97 -9.15
C LYS A 196 -21.85 10.46 -8.94
N GLY A 197 -22.82 9.91 -8.20
CA GLY A 197 -22.87 8.49 -7.85
C GLY A 197 -22.10 8.16 -6.55
N GLN A 198 -22.18 6.91 -6.12
CA GLN A 198 -21.61 6.43 -4.86
C GLN A 198 -20.68 5.23 -5.05
N ARG A 199 -19.67 5.12 -4.21
CA ARG A 199 -18.73 3.99 -4.15
C ARG A 199 -18.12 3.65 -5.53
N THR A 200 -18.31 2.43 -6.01
CA THR A 200 -17.76 1.91 -7.28
C THR A 200 -18.36 2.55 -8.54
N HIS A 201 -19.53 3.17 -8.43
CA HIS A 201 -20.23 3.85 -9.53
C HIS A 201 -20.02 5.38 -9.53
N ARG A 202 -18.99 5.86 -8.83
CA ARG A 202 -18.67 7.29 -8.80
C ARG A 202 -18.06 7.71 -10.13
N VAL A 203 -18.68 8.73 -10.72
CA VAL A 203 -18.20 9.44 -11.92
C VAL A 203 -18.06 10.92 -11.61
N TYR A 204 -17.40 11.65 -12.46
CA TYR A 204 -17.19 13.09 -12.32
C TYR A 204 -17.84 13.80 -13.51
N VAL A 205 -18.52 14.90 -13.26
CA VAL A 205 -19.26 15.68 -14.25
C VAL A 205 -18.86 17.16 -14.19
N ALA A 206 -19.06 17.88 -15.27
CA ALA A 206 -18.90 19.34 -15.25
C ALA A 206 -19.98 19.98 -14.36
N ALA A 207 -19.60 20.95 -13.54
CA ALA A 207 -20.56 21.78 -12.81
C ALA A 207 -21.36 22.61 -13.81
N THR A 208 -22.66 22.36 -13.89
CA THR A 208 -23.57 23.21 -14.68
C THR A 208 -23.82 24.52 -13.94
N ALA A 209 -23.91 25.61 -14.66
CA ALA A 209 -24.07 26.98 -14.13
C ALA A 209 -25.30 27.20 -13.20
N LYS A 210 -26.12 26.19 -12.95
CA LYS A 210 -27.34 26.24 -12.12
C LYS A 210 -27.16 25.81 -10.65
N GLU A 211 -25.99 25.38 -10.23
CA GLU A 211 -25.73 24.95 -8.83
C GLU A 211 -24.82 25.93 -8.07
N LYS A 212 -24.80 27.20 -8.49
CA LYS A 212 -24.02 28.27 -7.85
C LYS A 212 -24.86 29.20 -6.98
N ASP A 213 -26.06 28.82 -6.58
CA ASP A 213 -26.87 29.55 -5.58
C ASP A 213 -26.99 28.77 -4.27
#